data_104abb19922b6e85637ec873d8b203e7
#
_entry.id   104abb19922b6e85637ec873d8b203e7
#
_cell.length_a   1.000
_cell.length_b   1.000
_cell.length_c   1.000
_cell.angle_alpha   90.00
_cell.angle_beta   90.00
_cell.angle_gamma   90.00
#
_symmetry.space_group_name_H-M   'P 1'
#
loop_
_entity.id
_entity.type
_entity.pdbx_description
1 polymer ?
#
loop_
_entity_poly.entity_id
_entity_poly.type
_entity_poly.pdbx_seq_one_letter_code
_entity_poly.pdbx_strand_id
1 'polypeptide(L)'
;MVTITINIENGNEASEACREVARLIENGYTNGMIGCSGDTFEIEGDIFSDEEEDDEFTPTESGKTEVRIEAVKDHCYPSAYLGDAVYTSHLRLTELFGEDNGDSDKTTHDFSLVFDVKYKDGSSDQFGVDLYDWECREMAETDAIIWGIATSDSYNSSIAREVIDMLIGGRMENDEYKIFEVKKK
;
A
#
# COMPACT_ATOMS: atom_id res chain seq x y z
N MET A 1 24.15 0.72 19.03
CA MET A 1 24.33 -0.77 19.14
C MET A 1 22.94 -1.34 19.29
N VAL A 2 22.52 -2.15 18.36
CA VAL A 2 21.19 -2.78 18.36
C VAL A 2 21.33 -4.20 18.89
N THR A 3 20.44 -4.63 19.77
CA THR A 3 20.36 -5.99 20.30
C THR A 3 19.01 -6.59 19.92
N ILE A 4 19.03 -7.73 19.22
CA ILE A 4 17.81 -8.49 18.87
C ILE A 4 17.77 -9.72 19.79
N THR A 5 16.72 -9.81 20.61
CA THR A 5 16.47 -10.96 21.48
C THR A 5 15.35 -11.79 20.89
N ILE A 6 15.59 -13.06 20.62
CA ILE A 6 14.60 -14.02 20.11
C ILE A 6 14.43 -15.11 21.16
N ASN A 7 13.24 -15.23 21.72
CA ASN A 7 12.89 -16.27 22.69
C ASN A 7 12.13 -17.40 21.99
N ILE A 8 12.74 -18.58 21.94
CA ILE A 8 12.21 -19.77 21.27
C ILE A 8 11.85 -20.80 22.35
N GLU A 9 10.58 -21.10 22.53
CA GLU A 9 10.12 -22.07 23.54
C GLU A 9 10.36 -23.53 23.15
N ASN A 10 10.33 -23.82 21.84
CA ASN A 10 10.50 -25.17 21.32
C ASN A 10 11.67 -25.21 20.31
N GLY A 11 12.84 -25.59 20.77
CA GLY A 11 14.17 -25.47 20.13
C GLY A 11 14.39 -26.15 18.76
N ASN A 12 13.39 -26.50 18.01
CA ASN A 12 13.55 -27.24 16.74
C ASN A 12 13.63 -26.40 15.47
N GLU A 13 13.41 -25.09 15.49
CA GLU A 13 13.31 -24.27 14.29
C GLU A 13 13.93 -22.86 14.41
N ALA A 14 15.05 -22.75 15.15
CA ALA A 14 15.73 -21.46 15.34
C ALA A 14 16.04 -20.71 14.01
N SER A 15 16.32 -21.45 12.92
CA SER A 15 16.61 -20.85 11.62
C SER A 15 15.37 -20.30 10.93
N GLU A 16 14.19 -20.87 11.20
CA GLU A 16 12.91 -20.39 10.67
C GLU A 16 12.44 -19.19 11.47
N ALA A 17 12.53 -19.24 12.80
CA ALA A 17 12.26 -18.10 13.68
C ALA A 17 13.12 -16.89 13.31
N CYS A 18 14.41 -17.06 13.05
CA CYS A 18 15.29 -15.97 12.62
C CYS A 18 14.88 -15.36 11.27
N ARG A 19 14.43 -16.18 10.31
CA ARG A 19 13.94 -15.66 9.02
C ARG A 19 12.64 -14.87 9.17
N GLU A 20 11.74 -15.36 10.01
CA GLU A 20 10.49 -14.68 10.27
C GLU A 20 10.72 -13.36 11.03
N VAL A 21 11.63 -13.33 12.00
CA VAL A 21 12.02 -12.08 12.66
C VAL A 21 12.63 -11.09 11.68
N ALA A 22 13.52 -11.52 10.78
CA ALA A 22 14.07 -10.65 9.75
C ALA A 22 12.97 -10.03 8.87
N ARG A 23 11.98 -10.83 8.44
CA ARG A 23 10.83 -10.35 7.69
C ARG A 23 9.97 -9.35 8.48
N LEU A 24 9.77 -9.59 9.78
CA LEU A 24 9.01 -8.67 10.63
C LEU A 24 9.75 -7.35 10.83
N ILE A 25 11.08 -7.39 10.98
CA ILE A 25 11.92 -6.17 11.06
C ILE A 25 11.85 -5.37 9.75
N GLU A 26 11.96 -6.03 8.60
CA GLU A 26 11.82 -5.38 7.28
C GLU A 26 10.45 -4.70 7.11
N ASN A 27 9.42 -5.17 7.82
CA ASN A 27 8.08 -4.57 7.87
C ASN A 27 7.88 -3.60 9.04
N GLY A 28 8.94 -3.14 9.70
CA GLY A 28 8.89 -2.11 10.73
C GLY A 28 8.50 -2.57 12.14
N TYR A 29 8.40 -3.88 12.41
CA TYR A 29 8.09 -4.39 13.74
C TYR A 29 9.35 -4.44 14.62
N THR A 30 9.24 -3.92 15.84
CA THR A 30 10.32 -3.94 16.85
C THR A 30 10.14 -4.99 17.94
N ASN A 31 8.96 -5.57 18.03
CA ASN A 31 8.64 -6.68 18.93
C ASN A 31 7.42 -7.45 18.44
N GLY A 32 7.20 -8.65 18.93
CA GLY A 32 6.03 -9.43 18.57
C GLY A 32 6.15 -10.92 18.84
N MET A 33 5.08 -11.65 18.45
CA MET A 33 5.06 -13.11 18.45
C MET A 33 5.50 -13.64 17.08
N ILE A 34 6.26 -14.73 17.10
CA ILE A 34 6.75 -15.41 15.90
C ILE A 34 5.84 -16.60 15.62
N GLY A 35 4.96 -16.48 14.61
CA GLY A 35 4.02 -17.55 14.28
C GLY A 35 3.01 -17.87 15.37
N CYS A 36 2.61 -19.15 15.46
CA CYS A 36 1.65 -19.65 16.45
C CYS A 36 2.31 -20.45 17.59
N SER A 37 3.64 -20.42 17.69
CA SER A 37 4.42 -21.29 18.61
C SER A 37 4.58 -20.73 20.03
N GLY A 38 4.20 -19.46 20.23
CA GLY A 38 4.47 -18.75 21.49
C GLY A 38 5.86 -18.09 21.54
N ASP A 39 6.67 -18.29 20.49
CA ASP A 39 7.98 -17.65 20.36
C ASP A 39 7.81 -16.13 20.24
N THR A 40 8.76 -15.36 20.78
CA THR A 40 8.70 -13.89 20.77
C THR A 40 10.03 -13.29 20.35
N PHE A 41 10.00 -12.06 19.83
CA PHE A 41 11.21 -11.26 19.64
C PHE A 41 11.03 -9.85 20.18
N GLU A 42 12.14 -9.24 20.55
CA GLU A 42 12.23 -7.85 20.99
C GLU A 42 13.54 -7.25 20.50
N ILE A 43 13.50 -6.00 20.09
CA ILE A 43 14.65 -5.25 19.62
C ILE A 43 14.88 -4.10 20.58
N GLU A 44 16.06 -4.10 21.21
CA GLU A 44 16.54 -2.98 21.99
C GLU A 44 17.57 -2.18 21.19
N GLY A 45 17.35 -0.88 21.07
CA GLY A 45 18.16 0.04 20.32
C GLY A 45 17.44 0.55 19.08
N ASP A 46 17.98 1.59 18.49
CA ASP A 46 17.40 2.24 17.34
C ASP A 46 17.93 1.59 16.05
N ILE A 47 17.12 0.74 15.42
CA ILE A 47 17.45 0.11 14.14
C ILE A 47 17.03 0.97 12.94
N PHE A 48 16.18 1.97 13.17
CA PHE A 48 15.68 2.88 12.16
C PHE A 48 16.34 4.27 12.26
N SER A 49 17.42 4.41 13.05
CA SER A 49 18.25 5.60 13.04
C SER A 49 19.22 5.59 11.84
N ASP A 50 18.73 5.50 10.64
CA ASP A 50 19.28 6.34 9.61
C ASP A 50 18.94 7.77 10.03
N GLU A 51 19.92 8.65 10.00
CA GLU A 51 19.76 10.07 10.28
C GLU A 51 18.62 10.62 9.40
N GLU A 52 17.36 10.32 9.80
CA GLU A 52 16.25 11.15 9.38
C GLU A 52 16.58 12.50 10.00
N GLU A 53 17.09 13.40 9.16
CA GLU A 53 16.98 14.81 9.43
C GLU A 53 15.58 14.99 10.01
N ASP A 54 15.49 15.52 11.25
CA ASP A 54 14.23 15.93 11.86
C ASP A 54 13.51 16.77 10.82
N ASP A 55 12.67 16.10 10.01
CA ASP A 55 11.80 16.77 9.06
C ASP A 55 10.85 17.57 9.93
N GLU A 56 11.23 18.82 10.16
CA GLU A 56 10.44 19.81 10.87
C GLU A 56 9.04 19.72 10.27
N PHE A 57 8.07 19.28 11.06
CA PHE A 57 6.68 19.02 10.69
C PHE A 57 6.11 20.26 10.01
N THR A 58 6.36 20.40 8.72
CA THR A 58 5.87 21.52 7.93
C THR A 58 4.54 21.15 7.30
N PRO A 59 3.44 21.85 7.68
CA PRO A 59 2.14 21.65 7.03
C PRO A 59 2.27 21.76 5.52
N THR A 60 1.41 21.04 4.78
CA THR A 60 1.40 21.15 3.32
C THR A 60 1.14 22.59 2.88
N GLU A 61 1.86 23.09 1.89
CA GLU A 61 1.69 24.45 1.35
C GLU A 61 0.26 24.68 0.83
N SER A 62 -0.37 23.62 0.33
CA SER A 62 -1.75 23.67 -0.18
C SER A 62 -2.80 23.67 0.92
N GLY A 63 -2.47 23.32 2.17
CA GLY A 63 -3.42 23.07 3.26
C GLY A 63 -4.32 21.85 3.01
N LYS A 64 -3.93 20.97 2.07
CA LYS A 64 -4.64 19.75 1.67
C LYS A 64 -3.73 18.54 1.85
N THR A 65 -4.33 17.38 1.91
CA THR A 65 -3.57 16.12 1.81
C THR A 65 -3.01 15.99 0.39
N GLU A 66 -1.70 15.90 0.27
CA GLU A 66 -0.99 15.81 -1.01
C GLU A 66 -0.70 14.35 -1.34
N VAL A 67 -0.99 13.94 -2.59
CA VAL A 67 -0.87 12.55 -3.01
C VAL A 67 -0.02 12.44 -4.28
N ARG A 68 0.91 11.49 -4.28
CA ARG A 68 1.61 11.01 -5.47
C ARG A 68 1.28 9.55 -5.66
N ILE A 69 1.14 9.12 -6.91
CA ILE A 69 0.78 7.75 -7.24
C ILE A 69 1.80 7.22 -8.25
N GLU A 70 2.31 6.03 -7.99
CA GLU A 70 3.18 5.31 -8.92
C GLU A 70 2.58 3.93 -9.24
N ALA A 71 2.36 3.65 -10.52
CA ALA A 71 1.96 2.32 -10.95
C ALA A 71 3.19 1.39 -11.00
N VAL A 72 3.08 0.22 -10.38
CA VAL A 72 4.18 -0.73 -10.22
C VAL A 72 3.85 -2.09 -10.86
N LYS A 73 4.89 -2.87 -11.13
CA LYS A 73 4.77 -4.11 -11.91
C LYS A 73 4.35 -5.32 -11.09
N ASP A 74 4.70 -5.34 -9.83
CA ASP A 74 4.48 -6.48 -8.93
C ASP A 74 3.72 -6.01 -7.69
N HIS A 75 2.92 -6.91 -7.10
CA HIS A 75 2.28 -6.63 -5.82
C HIS A 75 3.33 -6.38 -4.76
N CYS A 76 3.43 -5.14 -4.32
CA CYS A 76 4.44 -4.75 -3.35
C CYS A 76 4.00 -4.97 -1.90
N TYR A 77 2.69 -5.17 -1.67
CA TYR A 77 2.14 -5.17 -0.32
C TYR A 77 1.05 -6.24 -0.15
N PRO A 78 1.03 -6.95 0.99
CA PRO A 78 -0.04 -7.88 1.29
C PRO A 78 -1.34 -7.09 1.50
N SER A 79 -2.26 -7.20 0.57
CA SER A 79 -3.57 -6.59 0.65
C SER A 79 -4.42 -7.35 1.66
N ALA A 80 -4.66 -6.75 2.83
CA ALA A 80 -5.43 -7.38 3.90
C ALA A 80 -6.88 -6.89 3.97
N TYR A 81 -7.18 -5.69 3.44
CA TYR A 81 -8.50 -5.08 3.48
C TYR A 81 -9.12 -5.02 2.08
N LEU A 82 -10.30 -5.60 1.95
CA LEU A 82 -11.11 -5.66 0.73
C LEU A 82 -12.47 -5.05 1.06
N GLY A 83 -12.68 -3.77 0.83
CA GLY A 83 -13.92 -3.16 1.27
C GLY A 83 -14.46 -2.02 0.42
N ASP A 84 -13.61 -1.36 -0.31
CA ASP A 84 -13.99 -0.27 -1.20
C ASP A 84 -13.92 -0.70 -2.68
N ALA A 85 -14.56 0.09 -3.53
CA ALA A 85 -14.56 -0.13 -4.96
C ALA A 85 -14.75 1.19 -5.73
N VAL A 86 -14.30 1.21 -6.98
CA VAL A 86 -14.57 2.27 -7.95
C VAL A 86 -15.27 1.70 -9.18
N TYR A 87 -15.98 2.54 -9.91
CA TYR A 87 -16.72 2.15 -11.11
C TYR A 87 -16.15 2.86 -12.33
N THR A 88 -15.48 2.09 -13.22
CA THR A 88 -14.83 2.62 -14.42
C THR A 88 -14.52 1.52 -15.43
N SER A 89 -14.06 1.89 -16.62
CA SER A 89 -13.60 0.93 -17.63
C SER A 89 -12.12 0.58 -17.47
N HIS A 90 -11.72 -0.62 -17.94
CA HIS A 90 -10.31 -1.01 -18.05
C HIS A 90 -9.51 0.00 -18.87
N LEU A 91 -10.04 0.46 -20.00
CA LEU A 91 -9.40 1.48 -20.84
C LEU A 91 -9.08 2.75 -20.02
N ARG A 92 -10.01 3.20 -19.15
CA ARG A 92 -9.78 4.39 -18.34
C ARG A 92 -8.66 4.21 -17.34
N LEU A 93 -8.57 3.05 -16.69
CA LEU A 93 -7.46 2.75 -15.76
C LEU A 93 -6.13 2.63 -16.50
N THR A 94 -6.12 2.02 -17.68
CA THR A 94 -4.93 1.96 -18.56
C THR A 94 -4.48 3.36 -18.99
N GLU A 95 -5.41 4.26 -19.30
CA GLU A 95 -5.08 5.67 -19.57
C GLU A 95 -4.44 6.37 -18.37
N LEU A 96 -4.86 6.04 -17.15
CA LEU A 96 -4.36 6.67 -15.92
C LEU A 96 -3.03 6.06 -15.45
N PHE A 97 -2.92 4.73 -15.47
CA PHE A 97 -1.84 4.01 -14.78
C PHE A 97 -0.89 3.22 -15.70
N GLY A 98 -1.20 3.13 -17.00
CA GLY A 98 -0.45 2.33 -17.97
C GLY A 98 -1.01 0.91 -18.06
N GLU A 99 -0.18 -0.05 -18.50
CA GLU A 99 -0.59 -1.45 -18.67
C GLU A 99 -0.87 -2.11 -17.30
N ASP A 100 -1.87 -2.98 -17.26
CA ASP A 100 -2.17 -3.80 -16.09
C ASP A 100 -1.08 -4.85 -15.80
N ASN A 101 -1.22 -5.61 -14.72
CA ASN A 101 -0.29 -6.68 -14.36
C ASN A 101 -0.64 -8.02 -14.99
N GLY A 102 -1.81 -8.13 -15.64
CA GLY A 102 -2.27 -9.30 -16.34
C GLY A 102 -3.19 -10.21 -15.52
N ASP A 103 -3.36 -11.43 -16.01
CA ASP A 103 -4.30 -12.41 -15.51
C ASP A 103 -3.80 -13.16 -14.27
N SER A 104 -4.68 -13.39 -13.31
CA SER A 104 -4.47 -14.24 -12.15
C SER A 104 -5.58 -15.30 -12.05
N ASP A 105 -5.51 -16.19 -11.07
CA ASP A 105 -6.53 -17.23 -10.87
C ASP A 105 -7.95 -16.68 -10.64
N LYS A 106 -8.08 -15.43 -10.20
CA LYS A 106 -9.36 -14.83 -9.77
C LYS A 106 -9.69 -13.51 -10.45
N THR A 107 -8.74 -12.88 -11.09
CA THR A 107 -8.88 -11.57 -11.75
C THR A 107 -8.43 -11.70 -13.19
N THR A 108 -9.04 -10.94 -14.10
CA THR A 108 -8.58 -10.85 -15.49
C THR A 108 -7.57 -9.72 -15.65
N HIS A 109 -7.78 -8.64 -14.91
CA HIS A 109 -6.93 -7.47 -14.92
C HIS A 109 -6.70 -6.99 -13.49
N ASP A 110 -5.49 -6.55 -13.19
CA ASP A 110 -5.18 -5.86 -11.96
C ASP A 110 -4.15 -4.74 -12.18
N PHE A 111 -4.22 -3.71 -11.32
CA PHE A 111 -3.26 -2.62 -11.27
C PHE A 111 -2.74 -2.49 -9.85
N SER A 112 -1.43 -2.56 -9.69
CA SER A 112 -0.78 -2.31 -8.41
C SER A 112 -0.20 -0.90 -8.38
N LEU A 113 -0.55 -0.15 -7.36
CA LEU A 113 -0.21 1.25 -7.19
C LEU A 113 0.46 1.47 -5.83
N VAL A 114 1.40 2.39 -5.79
CA VAL A 114 1.97 2.92 -4.54
C VAL A 114 1.50 4.35 -4.38
N PHE A 115 0.96 4.64 -3.21
CA PHE A 115 0.51 5.97 -2.80
C PHE A 115 1.51 6.55 -1.82
N ASP A 116 2.13 7.68 -2.16
CA ASP A 116 2.86 8.53 -1.23
C ASP A 116 1.94 9.67 -0.81
N VAL A 117 1.62 9.73 0.46
CA VAL A 117 0.66 10.67 1.01
C VAL A 117 1.34 11.58 2.02
N LYS A 118 1.21 12.91 1.83
CA LYS A 118 1.57 13.90 2.83
C LYS A 118 0.31 14.55 3.36
N TYR A 119 0.02 14.34 4.64
CA TYR A 119 -1.16 14.88 5.30
C TYR A 119 -1.06 16.37 5.58
N LYS A 120 -2.21 17.00 5.85
CA LYS A 120 -2.32 18.44 6.14
C LYS A 120 -1.45 18.90 7.32
N ASP A 121 -1.24 18.03 8.29
CA ASP A 121 -0.41 18.28 9.47
C ASP A 121 1.09 18.15 9.20
N GLY A 122 1.47 17.70 8.01
CA GLY A 122 2.85 17.49 7.59
C GLY A 122 3.34 16.05 7.75
N SER A 123 2.61 15.19 8.46
CA SER A 123 2.94 13.76 8.50
C SER A 123 2.84 13.13 7.12
N SER A 124 3.56 12.05 6.88
CA SER A 124 3.53 11.32 5.62
C SER A 124 3.35 9.83 5.84
N ASP A 125 2.81 9.17 4.83
CA ASP A 125 2.63 7.72 4.79
C ASP A 125 2.82 7.21 3.36
N GLN A 126 3.18 5.94 3.24
CA GLN A 126 3.27 5.23 1.96
C GLN A 126 2.55 3.90 2.08
N PHE A 127 1.64 3.62 1.17
CA PHE A 127 0.91 2.37 1.15
C PHE A 127 0.62 1.85 -0.25
N GLY A 128 0.46 0.52 -0.35
CA GLY A 128 0.07 -0.16 -1.57
C GLY A 128 -1.44 -0.20 -1.78
N VAL A 129 -1.84 -0.14 -3.03
CA VAL A 129 -3.23 -0.24 -3.49
C VAL A 129 -3.28 -1.18 -4.68
N ASP A 130 -4.08 -2.24 -4.60
CA ASP A 130 -4.38 -3.07 -5.74
C ASP A 130 -5.82 -2.82 -6.22
N LEU A 131 -5.97 -2.53 -7.50
CA LEU A 131 -7.26 -2.48 -8.19
C LEU A 131 -7.43 -3.75 -8.99
N TYR A 132 -8.54 -4.45 -8.81
CA TYR A 132 -8.79 -5.72 -9.47
C TYR A 132 -10.23 -5.85 -9.95
N ASP A 133 -10.41 -6.51 -11.10
CA ASP A 133 -11.69 -6.95 -11.60
C ASP A 133 -12.00 -8.35 -11.06
N TRP A 134 -13.14 -8.55 -10.44
CA TRP A 134 -13.53 -9.87 -9.96
C TRP A 134 -14.32 -10.62 -11.04
N GLU A 135 -13.68 -11.61 -11.69
CA GLU A 135 -14.30 -12.53 -12.66
C GLU A 135 -15.01 -11.89 -13.89
N CYS A 136 -14.56 -10.72 -14.33
CA CYS A 136 -15.19 -10.00 -15.47
C CYS A 136 -14.64 -10.41 -16.85
N ARG A 137 -14.38 -11.68 -17.09
CA ARG A 137 -13.65 -12.23 -18.25
C ARG A 137 -14.23 -11.97 -19.65
N GLU A 138 -15.48 -11.52 -19.76
CA GLU A 138 -16.15 -11.36 -21.06
C GLU A 138 -16.55 -9.92 -21.39
N MET A 139 -16.04 -8.94 -20.62
CA MET A 139 -16.42 -7.54 -20.82
C MET A 139 -15.45 -6.85 -21.79
N ALA A 140 -15.99 -5.95 -22.61
CA ALA A 140 -15.15 -5.14 -23.47
C ALA A 140 -14.33 -4.13 -22.62
N GLU A 141 -13.11 -3.82 -23.05
CA GLU A 141 -12.21 -2.86 -22.36
C GLU A 141 -12.85 -1.50 -22.07
N THR A 142 -13.86 -1.12 -22.88
CA THR A 142 -14.60 0.15 -22.75
C THR A 142 -15.78 0.07 -21.80
N ASP A 143 -16.19 -1.15 -21.38
CA ASP A 143 -17.32 -1.30 -20.48
C ASP A 143 -16.92 -0.89 -19.07
N ALA A 144 -17.79 -0.10 -18.43
CA ALA A 144 -17.58 0.25 -17.02
C ALA A 144 -17.98 -0.91 -16.13
N ILE A 145 -17.08 -1.30 -15.24
CA ILE A 145 -17.26 -2.37 -14.26
C ILE A 145 -16.89 -1.89 -12.87
N ILE A 146 -17.17 -2.71 -11.87
CA ILE A 146 -16.74 -2.48 -10.50
C ILE A 146 -15.31 -3.03 -10.35
N TRP A 147 -14.39 -2.16 -9.92
CA TRP A 147 -13.03 -2.51 -9.55
C TRP A 147 -12.92 -2.52 -8.03
N GLY A 148 -12.59 -3.67 -7.46
CA GLY A 148 -12.29 -3.78 -6.04
C GLY A 148 -11.00 -3.05 -5.69
N ILE A 149 -10.96 -2.46 -4.50
CA ILE A 149 -9.77 -1.81 -3.93
C ILE A 149 -9.28 -2.68 -2.78
N ALA A 150 -8.02 -3.06 -2.83
CA ALA A 150 -7.34 -3.75 -1.75
C ALA A 150 -6.18 -2.92 -1.21
N THR A 151 -6.08 -2.82 0.12
CA THR A 151 -5.05 -2.06 0.84
C THR A 151 -4.70 -2.75 2.16
N SER A 152 -3.78 -2.17 2.94
CA SER A 152 -3.43 -2.67 4.26
C SER A 152 -4.57 -2.54 5.28
N ASP A 153 -5.40 -1.51 5.18
CA ASP A 153 -6.48 -1.19 6.14
C ASP A 153 -7.60 -0.35 5.51
N SER A 154 -8.66 -0.10 6.29
CA SER A 154 -9.83 0.63 5.84
C SER A 154 -9.61 2.13 5.62
N TYR A 155 -8.66 2.73 6.35
CA TYR A 155 -8.36 4.14 6.22
C TYR A 155 -7.67 4.43 4.89
N ASN A 156 -6.65 3.64 4.57
CA ASN A 156 -5.93 3.71 3.30
C ASN A 156 -6.86 3.40 2.10
N SER A 157 -7.80 2.47 2.28
CA SER A 157 -8.82 2.17 1.27
C SER A 157 -9.72 3.37 0.96
N SER A 158 -10.15 4.08 1.98
CA SER A 158 -10.98 5.30 1.80
C SER A 158 -10.24 6.41 1.06
N ILE A 159 -8.96 6.65 1.39
CA ILE A 159 -8.11 7.62 0.68
C ILE A 159 -7.95 7.18 -0.79
N ALA A 160 -7.58 5.91 -1.01
CA ALA A 160 -7.39 5.39 -2.36
C ALA A 160 -8.64 5.52 -3.22
N ARG A 161 -9.80 5.15 -2.68
CA ARG A 161 -11.08 5.28 -3.36
C ARG A 161 -11.36 6.73 -3.79
N GLU A 162 -11.26 7.68 -2.86
CA GLU A 162 -11.58 9.08 -3.15
C GLU A 162 -10.63 9.69 -4.18
N VAL A 163 -9.34 9.41 -4.04
CA VAL A 163 -8.30 9.88 -4.97
C VAL A 163 -8.47 9.27 -6.37
N ILE A 164 -8.76 7.97 -6.46
CA ILE A 164 -8.99 7.29 -7.74
C ILE A 164 -10.28 7.78 -8.40
N ASP A 165 -11.36 7.97 -7.66
CA ASP A 165 -12.60 8.56 -8.17
C ASP A 165 -12.38 9.98 -8.73
N MET A 166 -11.52 10.78 -8.10
CA MET A 166 -11.11 12.08 -8.62
C MET A 166 -10.40 11.94 -9.98
N LEU A 167 -9.43 11.02 -10.09
CA LEU A 167 -8.69 10.78 -11.34
C LEU A 167 -9.58 10.25 -12.45
N ILE A 168 -10.49 9.33 -12.15
CA ILE A 168 -11.49 8.84 -13.10
C ILE A 168 -12.31 10.00 -13.64
N GLY A 169 -12.71 10.92 -12.78
CA GLY A 169 -13.44 12.15 -13.12
C GLY A 169 -12.58 13.25 -13.76
N GLY A 170 -11.29 13.02 -14.01
CA GLY A 170 -10.39 14.01 -14.63
C GLY A 170 -10.02 15.17 -13.71
N ARG A 171 -10.11 15.00 -12.40
CA ARG A 171 -9.79 16.01 -11.40
C ARG A 171 -8.48 15.69 -10.69
N MET A 172 -7.62 16.69 -10.53
CA MET A 172 -6.37 16.57 -9.80
C MET A 172 -6.46 17.17 -8.39
N GLU A 173 -7.57 17.80 -8.06
CA GLU A 173 -7.76 18.52 -6.79
C GLU A 173 -9.24 18.58 -6.40
N ASN A 174 -9.50 18.49 -5.08
CA ASN A 174 -10.78 18.82 -4.44
C ASN A 174 -10.53 19.63 -3.15
N ASP A 175 -11.49 19.69 -2.24
CA ASP A 175 -11.36 20.44 -0.97
C ASP A 175 -10.40 19.76 0.01
N GLU A 176 -10.14 18.47 -0.14
CA GLU A 176 -9.37 17.64 0.80
C GLU A 176 -8.04 17.17 0.25
N TYR A 177 -8.01 16.78 -1.03
CA TYR A 177 -6.84 16.17 -1.68
C TYR A 177 -6.32 17.01 -2.83
N LYS A 178 -5.01 16.93 -3.04
CA LYS A 178 -4.30 17.45 -4.22
C LYS A 178 -3.35 16.38 -4.75
N ILE A 179 -3.57 15.96 -6.00
CA ILE A 179 -2.75 14.97 -6.67
C ILE A 179 -1.63 15.70 -7.43
N PHE A 180 -0.40 15.46 -7.03
CA PHE A 180 0.76 16.11 -7.64
C PHE A 180 1.28 15.39 -8.86
N GLU A 181 1.23 14.06 -8.82
CA GLU A 181 1.84 13.24 -9.84
C GLU A 181 1.14 11.89 -9.93
N VAL A 182 0.99 11.39 -11.16
CA VAL A 182 0.64 10.00 -11.46
C VAL A 182 1.69 9.47 -12.41
N LYS A 183 2.55 8.58 -11.92
CA LYS A 183 3.55 7.90 -12.75
C LYS A 183 2.95 6.62 -13.28
N LYS A 184 2.90 6.52 -14.60
CA LYS A 184 2.47 5.32 -15.30
C LYS A 184 3.60 4.29 -15.34
N LYS A 185 3.20 3.05 -15.36
CA LYS A 185 4.08 1.90 -15.59
C LYS A 185 4.69 1.92 -16.98
#